data_18e53a8138b5bc38c44980625a963080
#
_entry.id   18e53a8138b5bc38c44980625a963080
#
_cell.length_a   1.000
_cell.length_b   1.000
_cell.length_c   1.000
_cell.angle_alpha   90.00
_cell.angle_beta   90.00
_cell.angle_gamma   90.00
#
_symmetry.space_group_name_H-M   'P 1'
#
loop_
_entity.id
_entity.type
_entity.pdbx_description
1 polymer ?
#
loop_
_entity_poly.entity_id
_entity_poly.type
_entity_poly.pdbx_seq_one_letter_code
_entity_poly.pdbx_strand_id
1 'polypeptide(L)'
;YVLDAQRHFVPDSFDFVLQTVGIYTNVEIMNKACVILQDKLASFMQSLDSDIIPILHSETTIENCYDIVLENEDYTLGKVLEYLLYEKYYANEKIFTFCGFKKFHPHNDDSTIRIAYENPTDKHMLAQHLRTVAGEARDIFGKIRTFFQL
;
A
#
# COMPACT_ATOMS: atom_id res chain seq x y z
N TYR A 1 -28.84 4.23 23.12
CA TYR A 1 -27.68 5.01 23.59
C TYR A 1 -26.52 4.11 24.04
N VAL A 2 -26.78 3.07 24.80
CA VAL A 2 -25.72 2.16 25.30
C VAL A 2 -25.11 1.28 24.21
N LEU A 3 -25.89 0.78 23.26
CA LEU A 3 -25.43 -0.12 22.20
C LEU A 3 -24.85 0.66 21.00
N ASP A 4 -25.55 1.70 20.56
CA ASP A 4 -25.15 2.45 19.37
C ASP A 4 -23.97 3.36 19.63
N ALA A 5 -23.87 3.96 20.83
CA ALA A 5 -22.75 4.81 21.18
C ALA A 5 -21.38 4.07 21.15
N GLN A 6 -21.37 2.76 21.45
CA GLN A 6 -20.15 1.95 21.39
C GLN A 6 -19.70 1.62 19.96
N ARG A 7 -20.55 1.85 18.97
CA ARG A 7 -20.20 1.66 17.55
C ARG A 7 -19.64 2.92 16.90
N HIS A 8 -19.80 4.07 17.55
CA HIS A 8 -19.22 5.31 17.07
C HIS A 8 -17.74 5.37 17.46
N PHE A 9 -16.89 5.61 16.49
CA PHE A 9 -15.44 5.75 16.67
C PHE A 9 -14.92 6.87 15.77
N VAL A 10 -13.75 7.38 16.11
CA VAL A 10 -13.02 8.32 15.27
C VAL A 10 -12.21 7.50 14.26
N PRO A 11 -12.53 7.55 12.94
CA PRO A 11 -11.96 6.62 11.96
C PRO A 11 -10.49 6.88 11.64
N ASP A 12 -9.93 7.98 12.10
CA ASP A 12 -8.55 8.43 11.88
C ASP A 12 -7.69 8.39 13.16
N SER A 13 -8.20 7.78 14.25
CA SER A 13 -7.49 7.68 15.52
C SER A 13 -7.58 6.26 16.08
N PHE A 14 -6.42 5.65 16.37
CA PHE A 14 -6.33 4.28 16.85
C PHE A 14 -5.33 4.17 18.00
N ASP A 15 -5.69 3.39 19.02
CA ASP A 15 -4.78 3.01 20.09
C ASP A 15 -4.10 1.67 19.76
N PHE A 16 -2.76 1.68 19.72
CA PHE A 16 -1.97 0.47 19.48
C PHE A 16 -1.39 -0.03 20.80
N VAL A 17 -1.78 -1.25 21.19
CA VAL A 17 -1.23 -1.91 22.36
C VAL A 17 -0.21 -2.96 21.90
N LEU A 18 1.06 -2.76 22.26
CA LEU A 18 2.16 -3.64 21.93
C LEU A 18 2.75 -4.26 23.20
N GLN A 19 2.80 -5.59 23.25
CA GLN A 19 3.42 -6.35 24.31
C GLN A 19 4.49 -7.29 23.73
N THR A 20 5.74 -7.09 24.17
CA THR A 20 6.87 -7.95 23.77
C THR A 20 6.98 -9.19 24.65
N VAL A 21 7.55 -10.26 24.08
CA VAL A 21 7.92 -11.48 24.82
C VAL A 21 9.37 -11.47 25.30
N GLY A 22 10.10 -10.34 25.18
CA GLY A 22 11.31 -10.06 25.94
C GLY A 22 12.64 -10.03 25.17
N ILE A 23 12.72 -10.43 23.87
CA ILE A 23 13.98 -10.34 23.11
C ILE A 23 14.27 -8.90 22.69
N TYR A 24 13.23 -8.18 22.22
CA TYR A 24 13.30 -6.79 21.85
C TYR A 24 12.35 -5.96 22.69
N THR A 25 12.69 -4.72 22.94
CA THR A 25 11.77 -3.75 23.54
C THR A 25 10.68 -3.35 22.53
N ASN A 26 9.56 -2.82 23.02
CA ASN A 26 8.46 -2.34 22.15
C ASN A 26 8.95 -1.29 21.15
N VAL A 27 9.83 -0.39 21.59
CA VAL A 27 10.42 0.67 20.74
C VAL A 27 11.30 0.08 19.64
N GLU A 28 12.15 -0.90 19.95
CA GLU A 28 12.96 -1.61 18.97
C GLU A 28 12.11 -2.36 17.93
N ILE A 29 11.01 -2.98 18.38
CA ILE A 29 10.08 -3.67 17.47
C ILE A 29 9.46 -2.67 16.48
N MET A 30 8.97 -1.53 16.96
CA MET A 30 8.41 -0.49 16.09
C MET A 30 9.45 0.10 15.13
N ASN A 31 10.66 0.37 15.60
CA ASN A 31 11.76 0.82 14.74
C ASN A 31 12.07 -0.20 13.64
N LYS A 32 12.22 -1.49 14.00
CA LYS A 32 12.46 -2.58 13.04
C LYS A 32 11.33 -2.72 12.02
N ALA A 33 10.08 -2.64 12.45
CA ALA A 33 8.92 -2.70 11.55
C ALA A 33 8.96 -1.57 10.50
N CYS A 34 9.26 -0.34 10.91
CA CYS A 34 9.41 0.78 10.00
C CYS A 34 10.57 0.57 9.01
N VAL A 35 11.71 0.03 9.46
CA VAL A 35 12.85 -0.29 8.57
C VAL A 35 12.45 -1.33 7.53
N ILE A 36 11.82 -2.42 7.96
CA ILE A 36 11.37 -3.49 7.04
C ILE A 36 10.44 -2.94 5.96
N LEU A 37 9.47 -2.08 6.34
CA LEU A 37 8.56 -1.48 5.37
C LEU A 37 9.28 -0.51 4.42
N GLN A 38 10.23 0.27 4.91
CA GLN A 38 11.05 1.15 4.07
C GLN A 38 11.89 0.35 3.07
N ASP A 39 12.46 -0.79 3.49
CA ASP A 39 13.26 -1.67 2.62
C ASP A 39 12.38 -2.38 1.58
N LYS A 40 11.21 -2.86 1.97
CA LYS A 40 10.23 -3.44 1.03
C LYS A 40 9.80 -2.42 -0.04
N LEU A 41 9.49 -1.19 0.35
CA LEU A 41 9.13 -0.11 -0.58
C LEU A 41 10.30 0.28 -1.49
N ALA A 42 11.53 0.30 -0.97
CA ALA A 42 12.72 0.55 -1.79
C ALA A 42 12.94 -0.58 -2.82
N SER A 43 12.79 -1.83 -2.42
CA SER A 43 12.88 -2.99 -3.32
C SER A 43 11.78 -2.96 -4.38
N PHE A 44 10.56 -2.60 -4.00
CA PHE A 44 9.45 -2.42 -4.94
C PHE A 44 9.75 -1.34 -5.99
N MET A 45 10.26 -0.18 -5.58
CA MET A 45 10.66 0.88 -6.52
C MET A 45 11.78 0.42 -7.47
N GLN A 46 12.76 -0.32 -6.97
CA GLN A 46 13.83 -0.88 -7.80
C GLN A 46 13.29 -1.88 -8.83
N SER A 47 12.33 -2.73 -8.43
CA SER A 47 11.67 -3.68 -9.32
C SER A 47 10.83 -3.00 -10.40
N LEU A 48 10.19 -1.85 -10.08
CA LEU A 48 9.52 -1.00 -11.07
C LEU A 48 10.52 -0.43 -12.08
N ASP A 49 11.65 0.09 -11.62
CA ASP A 49 12.70 0.66 -12.50
C ASP A 49 13.32 -0.39 -13.44
N SER A 50 13.35 -1.63 -13.00
CA SER A 50 13.89 -2.78 -13.78
C SER A 50 12.83 -3.47 -14.65
N ASP A 51 11.58 -2.96 -14.70
CA ASP A 51 10.42 -3.52 -15.41
C ASP A 51 10.15 -5.00 -15.06
N ILE A 52 10.44 -5.38 -13.81
CA ILE A 52 10.27 -6.75 -13.32
C ILE A 52 8.82 -6.99 -12.87
N ILE A 53 8.15 -5.95 -12.38
CA ILE A 53 6.78 -6.07 -11.84
C ILE A 53 5.80 -6.34 -12.99
N PRO A 54 5.04 -7.45 -12.96
CA PRO A 54 4.07 -7.74 -13.99
C PRO A 54 2.92 -6.72 -13.95
N ILE A 55 2.81 -5.92 -15.00
CA ILE A 55 1.69 -5.01 -15.26
C ILE A 55 0.94 -5.54 -16.47
N LEU A 56 -0.26 -6.05 -16.23
CA LEU A 56 -1.09 -6.70 -17.23
C LEU A 56 -2.32 -5.86 -17.53
N HIS A 57 -2.78 -5.89 -18.77
CA HIS A 57 -4.14 -5.41 -19.06
C HIS A 57 -5.15 -6.33 -18.37
N SER A 58 -6.08 -5.75 -17.64
CA SER A 58 -7.08 -6.53 -16.94
C SER A 58 -8.16 -7.05 -17.89
N GLU A 59 -8.47 -8.35 -17.78
CA GLU A 59 -9.56 -8.99 -18.53
C GLU A 59 -10.94 -8.67 -17.90
N THR A 60 -11.29 -7.40 -17.81
CA THR A 60 -12.56 -6.93 -17.26
C THR A 60 -13.31 -6.05 -18.24
N THR A 61 -14.57 -5.75 -17.94
CA THR A 61 -15.38 -4.80 -18.72
C THR A 61 -15.01 -3.33 -18.45
N ILE A 62 -14.10 -3.08 -17.52
CA ILE A 62 -13.63 -1.73 -17.20
C ILE A 62 -12.54 -1.35 -18.20
N GLU A 63 -12.76 -0.25 -18.91
CA GLU A 63 -11.79 0.27 -19.89
C GLU A 63 -10.53 0.80 -19.20
N ASN A 64 -9.41 0.81 -19.91
CA ASN A 64 -8.11 1.34 -19.46
C ASN A 64 -7.68 0.76 -18.10
N CYS A 65 -7.93 -0.54 -17.88
CA CYS A 65 -7.73 -1.22 -16.62
C CYS A 65 -6.47 -2.07 -16.64
N TYR A 66 -5.67 -1.95 -15.56
CA TYR A 66 -4.42 -2.68 -15.37
C TYR A 66 -4.42 -3.43 -14.05
N ASP A 67 -3.86 -4.62 -14.07
CA ASP A 67 -3.56 -5.46 -12.91
C ASP A 67 -2.06 -5.45 -12.64
N ILE A 68 -1.67 -4.96 -11.49
CA ILE A 68 -0.30 -4.96 -11.00
C ILE A 68 -0.14 -6.13 -10.05
N VAL A 69 0.68 -7.12 -10.42
CA VAL A 69 0.91 -8.30 -9.60
C VAL A 69 2.03 -8.01 -8.62
N LEU A 70 1.73 -8.17 -7.33
CA LEU A 70 2.68 -8.05 -6.23
C LEU A 70 3.09 -9.47 -5.81
N GLU A 71 4.21 -9.95 -6.35
CA GLU A 71 4.73 -11.28 -6.06
C GLU A 71 5.25 -11.37 -4.63
N ASN A 72 4.84 -12.40 -3.91
CA ASN A 72 5.18 -12.65 -2.51
C ASN A 72 4.86 -11.49 -1.54
N GLU A 73 3.90 -10.63 -1.92
CA GLU A 73 3.43 -9.54 -1.08
C GLU A 73 1.94 -9.69 -0.77
N ASP A 74 1.58 -9.28 0.43
CA ASP A 74 0.25 -9.41 1.00
C ASP A 74 -0.41 -8.04 1.27
N TYR A 75 -1.40 -8.07 2.16
CA TYR A 75 -2.12 -6.89 2.60
C TYR A 75 -1.21 -5.78 3.17
N THR A 76 -0.06 -6.13 3.75
CA THR A 76 0.84 -5.17 4.41
C THR A 76 1.36 -4.13 3.43
N LEU A 77 1.96 -4.55 2.31
CA LEU A 77 2.44 -3.64 1.27
C LEU A 77 1.30 -3.18 0.37
N GLY A 78 0.44 -4.12 -0.04
CA GLY A 78 -0.62 -3.87 -1.01
C GLY A 78 -1.63 -2.83 -0.55
N LYS A 79 -2.05 -2.87 0.72
CA LYS A 79 -3.01 -1.88 1.26
C LYS A 79 -2.40 -0.50 1.48
N VAL A 80 -1.12 -0.41 1.79
CA VAL A 80 -0.43 0.89 1.88
C VAL A 80 -0.37 1.56 0.51
N LEU A 81 0.03 0.80 -0.52
CA LEU A 81 0.09 1.32 -1.89
C LEU A 81 -1.30 1.68 -2.42
N GLU A 82 -2.28 0.78 -2.24
CA GLU A 82 -3.67 1.03 -2.67
C GLU A 82 -4.26 2.28 -2.03
N TYR A 83 -4.07 2.46 -0.72
CA TYR A 83 -4.59 3.62 0.00
C TYR A 83 -4.02 4.93 -0.56
N LEU A 84 -2.70 5.03 -0.74
CA LEU A 84 -2.06 6.23 -1.25
C LEU A 84 -2.41 6.50 -2.73
N LEU A 85 -2.53 5.45 -3.55
CA LEU A 85 -3.00 5.55 -4.93
C LEU A 85 -4.44 6.08 -4.98
N TYR A 86 -5.31 5.53 -4.12
CA TYR A 86 -6.70 5.95 -4.02
C TYR A 86 -6.81 7.41 -3.60
N GLU A 87 -6.17 7.80 -2.49
CA GLU A 87 -6.22 9.16 -1.99
C GLU A 87 -5.72 10.17 -3.01
N LYS A 88 -4.57 9.87 -3.62
CA LYS A 88 -3.94 10.81 -4.55
C LYS A 88 -4.65 10.89 -5.88
N TYR A 89 -4.83 9.76 -6.56
CA TYR A 89 -5.22 9.73 -7.97
C TYR A 89 -6.70 9.48 -8.20
N TYR A 90 -7.41 8.85 -7.26
CA TYR A 90 -8.85 8.66 -7.35
C TYR A 90 -9.62 9.80 -6.66
N ALA A 91 -9.30 10.09 -5.40
CA ALA A 91 -10.06 11.06 -4.62
C ALA A 91 -9.69 12.52 -4.95
N ASN A 92 -8.39 12.82 -5.07
CA ASN A 92 -7.89 14.19 -5.27
C ASN A 92 -7.76 14.56 -6.75
N GLU A 93 -6.89 13.87 -7.49
CA GLU A 93 -6.59 14.22 -8.89
C GLU A 93 -7.65 13.72 -9.88
N LYS A 94 -8.46 12.72 -9.51
CA LYS A 94 -9.56 12.15 -10.29
C LYS A 94 -9.15 11.62 -11.67
N ILE A 95 -7.93 11.11 -11.78
CA ILE A 95 -7.43 10.48 -13.02
C ILE A 95 -7.68 8.97 -13.03
N PHE A 96 -7.98 8.36 -11.86
CA PHE A 96 -8.43 6.98 -11.76
C PHE A 96 -9.96 6.92 -11.70
N THR A 97 -10.55 5.94 -12.39
CA THR A 97 -11.95 5.56 -12.27
C THR A 97 -12.14 4.40 -11.28
N PHE A 98 -11.06 3.64 -11.05
CA PHE A 98 -11.05 2.54 -10.09
C PHE A 98 -9.66 2.36 -9.50
N CYS A 99 -9.59 2.07 -8.20
CA CYS A 99 -8.39 1.61 -7.50
C CYS A 99 -8.80 0.61 -6.43
N GLY A 100 -8.21 -0.57 -6.42
CA GLY A 100 -8.53 -1.59 -5.44
C GLY A 100 -7.45 -2.65 -5.30
N PHE A 101 -7.33 -3.21 -4.10
CA PHE A 101 -6.42 -4.30 -3.77
C PHE A 101 -7.18 -5.61 -3.61
N LYS A 102 -6.61 -6.71 -4.10
CA LYS A 102 -7.18 -8.06 -4.01
C LYS A 102 -6.11 -9.10 -3.76
N LYS A 103 -6.40 -10.00 -2.82
CA LYS A 103 -5.73 -11.29 -2.68
C LYS A 103 -6.76 -12.36 -3.00
N PHE A 104 -6.52 -13.17 -4.04
CA PHE A 104 -7.53 -14.12 -4.56
C PHE A 104 -7.86 -15.23 -3.57
N HIS A 105 -6.83 -15.70 -2.86
CA HIS A 105 -6.99 -16.72 -1.82
C HIS A 105 -5.96 -16.50 -0.73
N PRO A 106 -6.28 -16.77 0.57
CA PRO A 106 -5.31 -16.60 1.67
C PRO A 106 -4.00 -17.38 1.49
N HIS A 107 -4.05 -18.51 0.78
CA HIS A 107 -2.87 -19.35 0.51
C HIS A 107 -2.09 -18.97 -0.75
N ASN A 108 -2.58 -18.01 -1.54
CA ASN A 108 -1.77 -17.49 -2.65
C ASN A 108 -0.67 -16.60 -2.09
N ASP A 109 0.54 -16.74 -2.60
CA ASP A 109 1.66 -15.91 -2.19
C ASP A 109 1.52 -14.49 -2.77
N ASP A 110 0.89 -14.37 -3.94
CA ASP A 110 0.74 -13.12 -4.67
C ASP A 110 -0.54 -12.37 -4.32
N SER A 111 -0.50 -11.07 -4.54
CA SER A 111 -1.65 -10.19 -4.48
C SER A 111 -1.67 -9.26 -5.70
N THR A 112 -2.77 -8.54 -5.90
CA THR A 112 -2.95 -7.69 -7.08
C THR A 112 -3.55 -6.35 -6.70
N ILE A 113 -2.96 -5.28 -7.21
CA ILE A 113 -3.59 -3.95 -7.24
C ILE A 113 -4.19 -3.77 -8.63
N ARG A 114 -5.48 -3.44 -8.68
CA ARG A 114 -6.20 -3.10 -9.91
C ARG A 114 -6.43 -1.62 -9.98
N ILE A 115 -6.05 -1.01 -11.11
CA ILE A 115 -6.21 0.40 -11.37
C ILE A 115 -6.86 0.58 -12.74
N ALA A 116 -7.88 1.43 -12.82
CA ALA A 116 -8.43 1.87 -14.10
C ALA A 116 -8.32 3.38 -14.23
N TYR A 117 -7.97 3.83 -15.41
CA TYR A 117 -7.83 5.24 -15.76
C TYR A 117 -9.06 5.77 -16.48
N GLU A 118 -9.34 7.05 -16.32
CA GLU A 118 -10.38 7.73 -17.11
C GLU A 118 -9.98 7.82 -18.60
N ASN A 119 -8.70 8.07 -18.87
CA ASN A 119 -8.16 8.16 -20.24
C ASN A 119 -7.15 7.04 -20.49
N PRO A 120 -6.98 6.62 -21.76
CA PRO A 120 -5.94 5.64 -22.11
C PRO A 120 -4.57 6.09 -21.61
N THR A 121 -3.89 5.20 -20.91
CA THR A 121 -2.59 5.46 -20.24
C THR A 121 -1.64 4.34 -20.59
N ASP A 122 -0.35 4.63 -20.67
CA ASP A 122 0.68 3.62 -20.90
C ASP A 122 1.22 3.02 -19.58
N LYS A 123 1.92 1.91 -19.70
CA LYS A 123 2.55 1.23 -18.55
C LYS A 123 3.62 2.09 -17.87
N HIS A 124 4.30 2.93 -18.63
CA HIS A 124 5.35 3.79 -18.07
C HIS A 124 4.77 4.83 -17.12
N MET A 125 3.66 5.47 -17.50
CA MET A 125 2.95 6.41 -16.64
C MET A 125 2.42 5.72 -15.38
N LEU A 126 1.87 4.51 -15.52
CA LEU A 126 1.42 3.72 -14.38
C LEU A 126 2.57 3.39 -13.42
N ALA A 127 3.72 2.96 -13.95
CA ALA A 127 4.91 2.71 -13.14
C ALA A 127 5.39 3.98 -12.41
N GLN A 128 5.30 5.14 -13.04
CA GLN A 128 5.63 6.42 -12.43
C GLN A 128 4.68 6.77 -11.27
N HIS A 129 3.37 6.53 -11.41
CA HIS A 129 2.40 6.72 -10.33
C HIS A 129 2.70 5.78 -9.14
N LEU A 130 2.94 4.50 -9.41
CA LEU A 130 3.32 3.52 -8.39
C LEU A 130 4.60 3.92 -7.66
N ARG A 131 5.63 4.37 -8.41
CA ARG A 131 6.89 4.84 -7.84
C ARG A 131 6.69 6.05 -6.93
N THR A 132 5.86 6.99 -7.36
CA THR A 132 5.58 8.21 -6.59
C THR A 132 4.98 7.87 -5.23
N VAL A 133 3.93 7.03 -5.20
CA VAL A 133 3.26 6.66 -3.95
C VAL A 133 4.14 5.75 -3.08
N ALA A 134 4.97 4.89 -3.67
CA ALA A 134 5.93 4.09 -2.91
C ALA A 134 6.98 4.97 -2.23
N GLY A 135 7.43 6.03 -2.89
CA GLY A 135 8.31 7.05 -2.29
C GLY A 135 7.64 7.78 -1.12
N GLU A 136 6.40 8.24 -1.32
CA GLU A 136 5.61 8.90 -0.27
C GLU A 136 5.38 7.95 0.93
N ALA A 137 5.04 6.69 0.70
CA ALA A 137 4.91 5.68 1.75
C ALA A 137 6.20 5.51 2.54
N ARG A 138 7.33 5.40 1.85
CA ARG A 138 8.66 5.26 2.46
C ARG A 138 8.98 6.45 3.36
N ASP A 139 8.66 7.66 2.92
CA ASP A 139 8.86 8.88 3.70
C ASP A 139 7.96 8.93 4.94
N ILE A 140 6.70 8.46 4.83
CA ILE A 140 5.78 8.34 5.97
C ILE A 140 6.37 7.40 7.02
N PHE A 141 6.80 6.20 6.63
CA PHE A 141 7.43 5.26 7.57
C PHE A 141 8.75 5.78 8.13
N GLY A 142 9.49 6.57 7.35
CA GLY A 142 10.66 7.29 7.82
C GLY A 142 10.34 8.28 8.94
N LYS A 143 9.29 9.08 8.76
CA LYS A 143 8.80 10.01 9.79
C LYS A 143 8.31 9.27 11.04
N ILE A 144 7.51 8.20 10.89
CA ILE A 144 7.05 7.39 12.02
C ILE A 144 8.25 6.83 12.79
N ARG A 145 9.26 6.32 12.08
CA ARG A 145 10.48 5.77 12.67
C ARG A 145 11.19 6.76 13.59
N THR A 146 11.20 8.07 13.27
CA THR A 146 11.89 9.07 14.10
C THR A 146 11.35 9.15 15.52
N PHE A 147 10.08 8.80 15.75
CA PHE A 147 9.48 8.73 17.09
C PHE A 147 9.96 7.53 17.92
N PHE A 148 10.58 6.54 17.27
CA PHE A 148 11.05 5.29 17.87
C PHE A 148 12.59 5.13 17.77
N GLN A 149 13.30 6.21 17.50
CA GLN A 149 14.77 6.26 17.58
C GLN A 149 15.13 6.78 18.97
N LEU A 150 15.74 5.93 19.80
CA LEU A 150 16.35 6.28 21.07
C LEU A 150 17.84 6.58 20.85
#